data_03c69eebcee2cf4592c930b2f0d49820
#
_entry.id   03c69eebcee2cf4592c930b2f0d49820
#
_cell.length_a   1.000
_cell.length_b   1.000
_cell.length_c   1.000
_cell.angle_alpha   90.00
_cell.angle_beta   90.00
_cell.angle_gamma   90.00
#
_symmetry.space_group_name_H-M   'P 1'
#
loop_
_entity.id
_entity.type
_entity.pdbx_description
1 polymer ?
#
loop_
_entity_poly.entity_id
_entity_poly.type
_entity_poly.pdbx_seq_one_letter_code
_entity_poly.pdbx_strand_id
1 'polypeptide(L)'
;MVGAKVAVEPQASLAATAAIDFVCREEFDFTCKEVAEGAPLAQVLGLSYRAPDGSIKHNDPRPILENMDELKFVAPIYKRDLKVENYFIGYLKHPYVSIYTGRGCKSRCTFCLWPQTVGGHRYRTRSVAHVLEEVKWIRDNMPEVKEVMFDDDTFTDLGPRVEEIARGLGKLGVTWSCNAKANVPYDTLKIMKENGLRLLLVGYESGDDQILINIKKGLLTKTARRFSEDCRKLGIRVHGTFILGLPGETQETIEKTIQYAKEVNPLTIQVSLAAPYPGTELYKQAVEKGWLEENKAANLVSAGGVQLAAIGYEHLSRKEIYHHLETFYKRFYFRPAKIWEIVREMLVSWEMMKRRLREGVEFFRFLRAHEA
;
A
#
# COMPACT_ATOMS: atom_id res chain seq x y z
N MET A 1 7.91 10.13 17.70
CA MET A 1 7.61 9.80 16.28
C MET A 1 7.48 8.31 16.07
N VAL A 2 6.73 7.90 15.04
CA VAL A 2 6.53 6.49 14.64
C VAL A 2 6.66 6.36 13.11
N GLY A 3 6.81 5.15 12.60
CA GLY A 3 6.83 4.84 11.17
C GLY A 3 8.15 4.26 10.68
N ALA A 4 8.16 3.77 9.45
CA ALA A 4 9.23 2.95 8.91
C ALA A 4 10.62 3.61 8.90
N LYS A 5 10.72 4.89 8.50
CA LYS A 5 12.01 5.60 8.45
C LYS A 5 12.63 5.73 9.84
N VAL A 6 11.87 6.23 10.81
CA VAL A 6 12.39 6.45 12.16
C VAL A 6 12.65 5.15 12.90
N ALA A 7 11.96 4.06 12.55
CA ALA A 7 12.20 2.74 13.12
C ALA A 7 13.60 2.19 12.77
N VAL A 8 14.10 2.47 11.56
CA VAL A 8 15.41 1.98 11.09
C VAL A 8 16.53 3.00 11.28
N GLU A 9 16.21 4.30 11.40
CA GLU A 9 17.17 5.39 11.60
C GLU A 9 16.85 6.23 12.85
N PRO A 10 16.64 5.61 14.05
CA PRO A 10 16.21 6.34 15.24
C PRO A 10 17.25 7.35 15.72
N GLN A 11 18.54 7.01 15.65
CA GLN A 11 19.64 7.89 16.01
C GLN A 11 19.67 9.15 15.16
N ALA A 12 19.64 9.00 13.83
CA ALA A 12 19.66 10.10 12.90
C ALA A 12 18.40 10.99 13.04
N SER A 13 17.23 10.37 13.24
CA SER A 13 15.97 11.06 13.41
C SER A 13 15.94 11.94 14.67
N LEU A 14 16.45 11.42 15.79
CA LEU A 14 16.55 12.18 17.04
C LEU A 14 17.64 13.26 16.97
N ALA A 15 18.75 13.02 16.28
CA ALA A 15 19.83 13.99 16.11
C ALA A 15 19.43 15.16 15.19
N ALA A 16 18.52 14.93 14.22
CA ALA A 16 18.13 15.93 13.22
C ALA A 16 17.42 17.15 13.84
N THR A 17 16.71 17.01 14.94
CA THR A 17 15.98 18.11 15.57
C THR A 17 15.66 17.83 17.03
N ALA A 18 15.68 18.88 17.86
CA ALA A 18 15.25 18.82 19.25
C ALA A 18 13.72 18.72 19.41
N ALA A 19 12.95 18.93 18.34
CA ALA A 19 11.49 18.81 18.36
C ALA A 19 11.00 17.35 18.44
N ILE A 20 11.90 16.36 18.32
CA ILE A 20 11.60 14.94 18.50
C ILE A 20 12.15 14.49 19.86
N ASP A 21 11.25 14.21 20.80
CA ASP A 21 11.62 13.74 22.15
C ASP A 21 11.98 12.26 22.13
N PHE A 22 11.19 11.45 21.39
CA PHE A 22 11.36 9.99 21.29
C PHE A 22 10.85 9.43 19.99
N VAL A 23 11.36 8.23 19.66
CA VAL A 23 10.98 7.38 18.52
C VAL A 23 10.51 6.04 19.06
N CYS A 24 9.28 5.64 18.71
CA CYS A 24 8.81 4.28 18.94
C CYS A 24 9.11 3.45 17.67
N ARG A 25 9.93 2.41 17.85
CA ARG A 25 10.41 1.55 16.76
C ARG A 25 9.46 0.39 16.50
N GLU A 26 9.56 -0.20 15.32
CA GLU A 26 8.79 -1.40 14.93
C GLU A 26 7.28 -1.24 15.15
N GLU A 27 6.61 -2.24 15.77
CA GLU A 27 5.21 -2.15 16.17
C GLU A 27 5.07 -1.28 17.41
N PHE A 28 4.63 -0.08 17.22
CA PHE A 28 4.70 1.03 18.18
C PHE A 28 3.47 1.17 19.08
N ASP A 29 2.40 0.39 18.90
CA ASP A 29 1.13 0.57 19.62
C ASP A 29 1.32 0.58 21.13
N PHE A 30 1.93 -0.46 21.69
CA PHE A 30 2.15 -0.58 23.14
C PHE A 30 3.29 0.31 23.63
N THR A 31 4.31 0.58 22.81
CA THR A 31 5.38 1.54 23.13
C THR A 31 4.80 2.94 23.29
N CYS A 32 3.96 3.38 22.37
CA CYS A 32 3.25 4.67 22.48
C CYS A 32 2.33 4.70 23.70
N LYS A 33 1.60 3.61 23.96
CA LYS A 33 0.71 3.50 25.12
C LYS A 33 1.47 3.68 26.44
N GLU A 34 2.56 2.93 26.65
CA GLU A 34 3.37 3.00 27.87
C GLU A 34 3.95 4.39 28.09
N VAL A 35 4.44 5.06 27.03
CA VAL A 35 4.91 6.45 27.09
C VAL A 35 3.79 7.41 27.48
N ALA A 36 2.59 7.24 26.89
CA ALA A 36 1.44 8.09 27.19
C ALA A 36 0.91 7.89 28.63
N GLU A 37 1.07 6.71 29.19
CA GLU A 37 0.72 6.38 30.57
C GLU A 37 1.79 6.83 31.59
N GLY A 38 2.91 7.44 31.14
CA GLY A 38 3.95 7.98 32.00
C GLY A 38 4.96 6.95 32.52
N ALA A 39 5.10 5.81 31.85
CA ALA A 39 6.11 4.82 32.19
C ALA A 39 7.54 5.41 32.13
N PRO A 40 8.47 5.00 33.02
CA PRO A 40 9.86 5.46 32.96
C PRO A 40 10.48 5.13 31.60
N LEU A 41 10.94 6.13 30.87
CA LEU A 41 11.40 5.97 29.48
C LEU A 41 12.46 4.87 29.32
N ALA A 42 13.35 4.71 30.32
CA ALA A 42 14.39 3.69 30.30
C ALA A 42 13.88 2.25 30.36
N GLN A 43 12.61 2.02 30.70
CA GLN A 43 11.98 0.70 30.83
C GLN A 43 11.06 0.34 29.65
N VAL A 44 10.71 1.32 28.80
CA VAL A 44 9.78 1.14 27.69
C VAL A 44 10.47 0.41 26.54
N LEU A 45 10.07 -0.82 26.25
CA LEU A 45 10.63 -1.60 25.15
C LEU A 45 10.31 -0.95 23.78
N GLY A 46 11.27 -1.05 22.84
CA GLY A 46 11.13 -0.48 21.50
C GLY A 46 11.27 1.03 21.43
N LEU A 47 11.61 1.72 22.55
CA LEU A 47 11.78 3.16 22.60
C LEU A 47 13.22 3.59 22.32
N SER A 48 13.37 4.66 21.55
CA SER A 48 14.61 5.45 21.48
C SER A 48 14.27 6.89 21.90
N TYR A 49 15.06 7.49 22.76
CA TYR A 49 14.73 8.78 23.36
C TYR A 49 15.96 9.60 23.70
N ARG A 50 15.79 10.90 23.92
CA ARG A 50 16.81 11.83 24.42
C ARG A 50 16.78 11.82 25.96
N ALA A 51 17.89 11.43 26.56
CA ALA A 51 18.06 11.49 28.00
C ALA A 51 18.28 12.94 28.50
N PRO A 52 18.11 13.21 29.81
CA PRO A 52 18.30 14.56 30.38
C PRO A 52 19.70 15.16 30.16
N ASP A 53 20.72 14.34 30.00
CA ASP A 53 22.09 14.75 29.68
C ASP A 53 22.30 15.07 28.18
N GLY A 54 21.22 14.98 27.36
CA GLY A 54 21.26 15.20 25.92
C GLY A 54 21.69 13.99 25.10
N SER A 55 22.15 12.90 25.72
CA SER A 55 22.51 11.67 25.02
C SER A 55 21.27 10.94 24.45
N ILE A 56 21.45 10.27 23.32
CA ILE A 56 20.39 9.43 22.72
C ILE A 56 20.54 8.01 23.25
N LYS A 57 19.46 7.46 23.79
CA LYS A 57 19.39 6.09 24.33
C LYS A 57 18.47 5.23 23.46
N HIS A 58 18.79 3.95 23.37
CA HIS A 58 18.01 2.95 22.65
C HIS A 58 17.73 1.78 23.60
N ASN A 59 16.47 1.58 23.95
CA ASN A 59 16.05 0.44 24.77
C ASN A 59 16.00 -0.84 23.92
N ASP A 60 15.89 -1.98 24.57
CA ASP A 60 15.72 -3.27 23.90
C ASP A 60 14.52 -3.28 22.97
N PRO A 61 14.57 -4.06 21.86
CA PRO A 61 13.44 -4.21 20.96
C PRO A 61 12.20 -4.73 21.68
N ARG A 62 11.03 -4.26 21.27
CA ARG A 62 9.77 -4.85 21.73
C ARG A 62 9.49 -6.14 20.95
N PRO A 63 9.11 -7.24 21.63
CA PRO A 63 8.62 -8.42 20.92
C PRO A 63 7.42 -8.07 20.05
N ILE A 64 7.37 -8.67 18.86
CA ILE A 64 6.25 -8.47 17.94
C ILE A 64 4.95 -9.01 18.55
N LEU A 65 3.84 -8.28 18.38
CA LEU A 65 2.54 -8.67 18.94
C LEU A 65 2.04 -9.97 18.32
N GLU A 66 1.86 -10.99 19.15
CA GLU A 66 1.39 -12.31 18.70
C GLU A 66 -0.14 -12.37 18.59
N ASN A 67 -0.83 -11.93 19.61
CA ASN A 67 -2.28 -11.92 19.67
C ASN A 67 -2.82 -10.56 19.18
N MET A 68 -3.23 -10.49 17.93
CA MET A 68 -3.73 -9.26 17.32
C MET A 68 -5.11 -8.81 17.89
N ASP A 69 -5.81 -9.66 18.61
CA ASP A 69 -7.09 -9.30 19.25
C ASP A 69 -6.91 -8.42 20.51
N GLU A 70 -5.66 -8.25 20.99
CA GLU A 70 -5.34 -7.29 22.05
C GLU A 70 -5.44 -5.82 21.59
N LEU A 71 -5.38 -5.58 20.27
CA LEU A 71 -5.54 -4.25 19.72
C LEU A 71 -6.98 -3.78 19.83
N LYS A 72 -7.17 -2.57 20.30
CA LYS A 72 -8.49 -1.94 20.35
C LYS A 72 -8.99 -1.60 18.94
N PHE A 73 -10.31 -1.55 18.77
CA PHE A 73 -10.91 -1.06 17.54
C PHE A 73 -10.50 0.38 17.26
N VAL A 74 -10.11 0.66 16.03
CA VAL A 74 -9.75 2.04 15.61
C VAL A 74 -10.98 2.84 15.19
N ALA A 75 -12.04 2.18 14.76
CA ALA A 75 -13.25 2.82 14.26
C ALA A 75 -13.92 3.77 15.28
N PRO A 76 -14.02 3.45 16.59
CA PRO A 76 -14.52 4.40 17.60
C PRO A 76 -13.67 5.67 17.70
N ILE A 77 -12.36 5.56 17.52
CA ILE A 77 -11.43 6.70 17.54
C ILE A 77 -11.64 7.55 16.30
N TYR A 78 -11.80 6.94 15.13
CA TYR A 78 -12.12 7.66 13.89
C TYR A 78 -13.40 8.47 14.03
N LYS A 79 -14.47 7.87 14.57
CA LYS A 79 -15.73 8.59 14.80
C LYS A 79 -15.57 9.76 15.76
N ARG A 80 -14.75 9.61 16.80
CA ARG A 80 -14.56 10.65 17.82
C ARG A 80 -13.69 11.82 17.33
N ASP A 81 -12.59 11.51 16.61
CA ASP A 81 -11.49 12.44 16.37
C ASP A 81 -11.39 12.90 14.93
N LEU A 82 -11.99 12.16 13.97
CA LEU A 82 -11.86 12.43 12.55
C LEU A 82 -13.21 12.76 11.92
N LYS A 83 -13.16 13.67 10.95
CA LYS A 83 -14.24 13.89 10.00
C LYS A 83 -13.92 13.05 8.75
N VAL A 84 -14.50 11.84 8.67
CA VAL A 84 -14.14 10.84 7.65
C VAL A 84 -14.38 11.31 6.22
N GLU A 85 -15.27 12.28 6.01
CA GLU A 85 -15.52 12.92 4.72
C GLU A 85 -14.33 13.75 4.19
N ASN A 86 -13.38 14.11 5.06
CA ASN A 86 -12.16 14.82 4.66
C ASN A 86 -11.11 13.90 4.01
N TYR A 87 -11.27 12.58 4.14
CA TYR A 87 -10.33 11.58 3.63
C TYR A 87 -10.85 10.98 2.35
N PHE A 88 -10.15 11.24 1.24
CA PHE A 88 -10.57 10.83 -0.09
C PHE A 88 -9.48 10.03 -0.81
N ILE A 89 -9.86 8.87 -1.33
CA ILE A 89 -9.04 8.08 -2.26
C ILE A 89 -9.88 7.80 -3.52
N GLY A 90 -9.36 8.16 -4.69
CA GLY A 90 -10.09 8.16 -5.96
C GLY A 90 -10.73 6.83 -6.35
N TYR A 91 -10.18 5.68 -5.98
CA TYR A 91 -10.72 4.37 -6.33
C TYR A 91 -11.65 3.76 -5.28
N LEU A 92 -11.77 4.33 -4.07
CA LEU A 92 -12.70 3.88 -3.02
C LEU A 92 -14.05 4.63 -3.10
N LYS A 93 -15.13 4.02 -2.60
CA LYS A 93 -16.38 4.74 -2.38
C LYS A 93 -16.20 5.68 -1.19
N HIS A 94 -16.69 6.89 -1.33
CA HIS A 94 -16.52 7.93 -0.33
C HIS A 94 -17.86 8.26 0.37
N PRO A 95 -17.88 8.46 1.70
CA PRO A 95 -16.81 8.21 2.69
C PRO A 95 -16.45 6.74 2.89
N TYR A 96 -15.21 6.48 3.25
CA TYR A 96 -14.71 5.14 3.59
C TYR A 96 -13.94 5.18 4.91
N VAL A 97 -13.73 4.01 5.48
CA VAL A 97 -12.76 3.80 6.58
C VAL A 97 -11.84 2.65 6.26
N SER A 98 -10.57 2.77 6.67
CA SER A 98 -9.58 1.71 6.59
C SER A 98 -9.36 1.07 7.95
N ILE A 99 -9.33 -0.26 7.99
CA ILE A 99 -8.94 -1.03 9.18
C ILE A 99 -7.96 -2.15 8.80
N TYR A 100 -7.18 -2.59 9.79
CA TYR A 100 -6.31 -3.76 9.64
C TYR A 100 -6.94 -4.97 10.27
N THR A 101 -6.92 -6.11 9.55
CA THR A 101 -7.33 -7.41 10.08
C THR A 101 -6.14 -8.30 10.42
N GLY A 102 -4.95 -7.88 9.99
CA GLY A 102 -3.68 -8.54 10.26
C GLY A 102 -2.50 -7.66 9.85
N ARG A 103 -1.31 -8.03 10.27
CA ARG A 103 -0.05 -7.34 9.99
C ARG A 103 1.04 -8.30 9.56
N GLY A 104 1.97 -7.81 8.75
CA GLY A 104 3.09 -8.56 8.21
C GLY A 104 2.74 -9.29 6.92
N CYS A 105 3.77 -9.69 6.18
CA CYS A 105 3.63 -10.34 4.89
C CYS A 105 4.70 -11.43 4.72
N LYS A 106 4.28 -12.64 4.33
CA LYS A 106 5.20 -13.77 4.09
C LYS A 106 6.12 -13.56 2.88
N SER A 107 5.76 -12.64 1.97
CA SER A 107 6.58 -12.34 0.80
C SER A 107 7.89 -11.64 1.19
N ARG A 108 8.91 -11.84 0.37
CA ARG A 108 10.27 -11.31 0.57
C ARG A 108 10.63 -10.26 -0.48
N CYS A 109 9.63 -9.51 -0.96
CA CYS A 109 9.84 -8.49 -1.98
C CYS A 109 10.91 -7.49 -1.54
N THR A 110 11.96 -7.32 -2.35
CA THR A 110 13.16 -6.55 -1.98
C THR A 110 12.88 -5.08 -1.74
N PHE A 111 11.85 -4.53 -2.39
CA PHE A 111 11.45 -3.12 -2.32
C PHE A 111 10.43 -2.82 -1.20
N CYS A 112 9.76 -3.85 -0.66
CA CYS A 112 8.63 -3.65 0.25
C CYS A 112 9.07 -3.18 1.62
N LEU A 113 8.59 -2.00 2.02
CA LEU A 113 9.03 -1.31 3.23
C LEU A 113 8.52 -1.97 4.52
N TRP A 114 7.20 -2.20 4.61
CA TRP A 114 6.54 -2.53 5.87
C TRP A 114 6.98 -3.84 6.51
N PRO A 115 7.07 -4.99 5.78
CA PRO A 115 7.56 -6.23 6.39
C PRO A 115 9.02 -6.17 6.84
N GLN A 116 9.83 -5.32 6.19
CA GLN A 116 11.26 -5.22 6.48
C GLN A 116 11.58 -4.23 7.61
N THR A 117 10.63 -3.38 8.00
CA THR A 117 10.88 -2.29 8.95
C THR A 117 9.94 -2.30 10.17
N VAL A 118 8.71 -2.75 10.02
CA VAL A 118 7.70 -2.68 11.08
C VAL A 118 6.97 -4.02 11.29
N GLY A 119 6.27 -4.54 10.27
CA GLY A 119 5.31 -5.63 10.43
C GLY A 119 5.90 -7.05 10.48
N GLY A 120 7.17 -7.22 10.05
CA GLY A 120 7.81 -8.53 9.95
C GLY A 120 7.29 -9.41 8.81
N HIS A 121 7.93 -10.58 8.64
CA HIS A 121 7.64 -11.52 7.56
C HIS A 121 6.68 -12.66 7.96
N ARG A 122 5.93 -12.49 9.04
CA ARG A 122 4.89 -13.42 9.46
C ARG A 122 3.54 -12.69 9.48
N TYR A 123 2.60 -13.15 8.66
CA TYR A 123 1.26 -12.59 8.66
C TYR A 123 0.51 -13.08 9.91
N ARG A 124 0.27 -12.18 10.85
CA ARG A 124 -0.46 -12.38 12.10
C ARG A 124 -1.82 -11.72 11.97
N THR A 125 -2.86 -12.37 12.45
CA THR A 125 -4.23 -11.93 12.18
C THR A 125 -5.05 -11.81 13.44
N ARG A 126 -5.99 -10.89 13.43
CA ARG A 126 -7.12 -10.85 14.36
C ARG A 126 -8.04 -12.04 14.08
N SER A 127 -8.74 -12.50 15.08
CA SER A 127 -9.80 -13.51 14.89
C SER A 127 -10.90 -12.98 13.97
N VAL A 128 -11.58 -13.89 13.29
CA VAL A 128 -12.71 -13.52 12.40
C VAL A 128 -13.82 -12.81 13.21
N ALA A 129 -14.11 -13.30 14.41
CA ALA A 129 -15.10 -12.70 15.30
C ALA A 129 -14.75 -11.24 15.64
N HIS A 130 -13.49 -10.97 16.02
CA HIS A 130 -13.01 -9.62 16.36
C HIS A 130 -13.08 -8.65 15.18
N VAL A 131 -12.76 -9.12 13.97
CA VAL A 131 -12.90 -8.30 12.74
C VAL A 131 -14.36 -7.98 12.44
N LEU A 132 -15.24 -8.98 12.49
CA LEU A 132 -16.66 -8.80 12.19
C LEU A 132 -17.37 -7.93 13.24
N GLU A 133 -16.94 -7.97 14.49
CA GLU A 133 -17.45 -7.09 15.54
C GLU A 133 -17.11 -5.63 15.27
N GLU A 134 -15.88 -5.31 14.87
CA GLU A 134 -15.52 -3.94 14.50
C GLU A 134 -16.27 -3.46 13.25
N VAL A 135 -16.42 -4.31 12.21
CA VAL A 135 -17.19 -3.94 11.03
C VAL A 135 -18.68 -3.74 11.37
N LYS A 136 -19.24 -4.59 12.24
CA LYS A 136 -20.58 -4.38 12.75
C LYS A 136 -20.70 -3.05 13.48
N TRP A 137 -19.70 -2.70 14.31
CA TRP A 137 -19.66 -1.42 15.01
C TRP A 137 -19.64 -0.24 14.00
N ILE A 138 -18.82 -0.32 12.94
CA ILE A 138 -18.79 0.71 11.87
C ILE A 138 -20.17 0.87 11.24
N ARG A 139 -20.78 -0.23 10.80
CA ARG A 139 -22.12 -0.20 10.18
C ARG A 139 -23.16 0.47 11.09
N ASP A 140 -23.15 0.13 12.38
CA ASP A 140 -24.17 0.57 13.34
C ASP A 140 -23.94 2.01 13.82
N ASN A 141 -22.70 2.49 13.81
CA ASN A 141 -22.32 3.79 14.38
C ASN A 141 -21.83 4.84 13.38
N MET A 142 -21.50 4.45 12.14
CA MET A 142 -20.99 5.34 11.08
C MET A 142 -21.80 5.13 9.77
N PRO A 143 -23.09 5.47 9.76
CA PRO A 143 -23.98 5.20 8.61
C PRO A 143 -23.58 5.96 7.34
N GLU A 144 -22.77 7.03 7.46
CA GLU A 144 -22.18 7.75 6.34
C GLU A 144 -21.14 6.94 5.56
N VAL A 145 -20.51 5.95 6.18
CA VAL A 145 -19.45 5.12 5.58
C VAL A 145 -20.05 4.19 4.51
N LYS A 146 -19.58 4.33 3.28
CA LYS A 146 -20.05 3.58 2.11
C LYS A 146 -19.17 2.37 1.77
N GLU A 147 -17.97 2.28 2.34
CA GLU A 147 -17.02 1.20 2.07
C GLU A 147 -16.05 1.02 3.24
N VAL A 148 -15.76 -0.24 3.59
CA VAL A 148 -14.69 -0.59 4.51
C VAL A 148 -13.52 -1.14 3.70
N MET A 149 -12.34 -0.53 3.85
CA MET A 149 -11.10 -0.98 3.22
C MET A 149 -10.28 -1.80 4.22
N PHE A 150 -9.97 -3.05 3.89
CA PHE A 150 -9.01 -3.85 4.64
C PHE A 150 -7.61 -3.59 4.09
N ASP A 151 -6.81 -2.84 4.85
CA ASP A 151 -5.52 -2.31 4.43
C ASP A 151 -4.34 -3.16 4.91
N ASP A 152 -4.58 -4.45 5.10
CA ASP A 152 -3.54 -5.43 5.43
C ASP A 152 -2.49 -5.49 4.32
N ASP A 153 -1.23 -5.78 4.65
CA ASP A 153 -0.17 -6.00 3.65
C ASP A 153 -0.57 -7.06 2.61
N THR A 154 -1.36 -8.06 3.04
CA THR A 154 -1.91 -9.11 2.16
C THR A 154 -3.13 -9.78 2.81
N PHE A 155 -4.29 -9.17 2.70
CA PHE A 155 -5.54 -9.71 3.27
C PHE A 155 -5.84 -11.13 2.78
N THR A 156 -5.52 -11.45 1.53
CA THR A 156 -5.91 -12.68 0.85
C THR A 156 -4.97 -13.88 1.07
N ASP A 157 -3.99 -13.78 1.97
CA ASP A 157 -2.96 -14.84 2.15
C ASP A 157 -3.48 -16.14 2.82
N LEU A 158 -4.60 -16.06 3.54
CA LEU A 158 -5.23 -17.18 4.25
C LEU A 158 -6.65 -17.43 3.71
N GLY A 159 -6.76 -18.17 2.61
CA GLY A 159 -8.02 -18.40 1.88
C GLY A 159 -9.23 -18.77 2.77
N PRO A 160 -9.16 -19.81 3.61
CA PRO A 160 -10.29 -20.20 4.49
C PRO A 160 -10.75 -19.07 5.41
N ARG A 161 -9.81 -18.30 5.99
CA ARG A 161 -10.13 -17.14 6.84
C ARG A 161 -10.81 -16.02 6.03
N VAL A 162 -10.29 -15.74 4.83
CA VAL A 162 -10.88 -14.74 3.93
C VAL A 162 -12.32 -15.08 3.58
N GLU A 163 -12.60 -16.35 3.28
CA GLU A 163 -13.94 -16.82 2.96
C GLU A 163 -14.90 -16.69 4.15
N GLU A 164 -14.43 -17.00 5.35
CA GLU A 164 -15.23 -16.87 6.58
C GLU A 164 -15.56 -15.40 6.87
N ILE A 165 -14.55 -14.49 6.78
CA ILE A 165 -14.76 -13.04 6.89
C ILE A 165 -15.75 -12.57 5.83
N ALA A 166 -15.55 -12.95 4.56
CA ALA A 166 -16.42 -12.53 3.46
C ALA A 166 -17.89 -12.91 3.72
N ARG A 167 -18.16 -14.16 4.12
CA ARG A 167 -19.53 -14.60 4.47
C ARG A 167 -20.13 -13.79 5.62
N GLY A 168 -19.30 -13.44 6.62
CA GLY A 168 -19.72 -12.56 7.72
C GLY A 168 -20.08 -11.15 7.24
N LEU A 169 -19.25 -10.57 6.37
CA LEU A 169 -19.49 -9.26 5.78
C LEU A 169 -20.75 -9.22 4.91
N GLY A 170 -21.00 -10.31 4.15
CA GLY A 170 -22.25 -10.48 3.39
C GLY A 170 -23.49 -10.44 4.26
N LYS A 171 -23.46 -11.12 5.43
CA LYS A 171 -24.57 -11.07 6.42
C LYS A 171 -24.76 -9.67 7.01
N LEU A 172 -23.67 -8.89 7.13
CA LEU A 172 -23.71 -7.50 7.58
C LEU A 172 -24.18 -6.52 6.50
N GLY A 173 -24.23 -6.93 5.24
CA GLY A 173 -24.61 -6.08 4.10
C GLY A 173 -23.59 -4.98 3.78
N VAL A 174 -22.31 -5.16 4.11
CA VAL A 174 -21.27 -4.15 3.97
C VAL A 174 -20.58 -4.25 2.62
N THR A 175 -20.38 -3.11 1.94
CA THR A 175 -19.47 -3.02 0.78
C THR A 175 -18.03 -2.89 1.27
N TRP A 176 -17.13 -3.66 0.69
CA TRP A 176 -15.74 -3.67 1.13
C TRP A 176 -14.73 -3.84 -0.01
N SER A 177 -13.48 -3.53 0.28
CA SER A 177 -12.31 -3.69 -0.58
C SER A 177 -11.11 -4.14 0.23
N CYS A 178 -10.09 -4.69 -0.42
CA CYS A 178 -8.87 -5.11 0.26
C CYS A 178 -7.65 -5.14 -0.66
N ASN A 179 -6.46 -5.18 -0.06
CA ASN A 179 -5.23 -5.52 -0.73
C ASN A 179 -5.18 -7.04 -1.00
N ALA A 180 -4.72 -7.41 -2.17
CA ALA A 180 -4.65 -8.80 -2.61
C ALA A 180 -3.40 -9.10 -3.43
N LYS A 181 -2.95 -10.36 -3.38
CA LYS A 181 -2.01 -10.89 -4.37
C LYS A 181 -2.77 -11.39 -5.60
N ALA A 182 -2.14 -11.33 -6.77
CA ALA A 182 -2.73 -11.79 -8.03
C ALA A 182 -2.69 -13.33 -8.17
N ASN A 183 -3.05 -14.07 -7.13
CA ASN A 183 -3.06 -15.54 -7.09
C ASN A 183 -4.23 -16.12 -6.30
N VAL A 184 -5.22 -15.31 -5.95
CA VAL A 184 -6.41 -15.76 -5.23
C VAL A 184 -7.20 -16.75 -6.10
N PRO A 185 -7.56 -17.93 -5.59
CA PRO A 185 -8.34 -18.93 -6.35
C PRO A 185 -9.72 -18.41 -6.77
N TYR A 186 -10.23 -18.92 -7.89
CA TYR A 186 -11.52 -18.52 -8.46
C TYR A 186 -12.68 -18.66 -7.46
N ASP A 187 -12.74 -19.80 -6.74
CA ASP A 187 -13.83 -20.05 -5.80
C ASP A 187 -13.80 -19.08 -4.61
N THR A 188 -12.61 -18.76 -4.10
CA THR A 188 -12.46 -17.74 -3.05
C THR A 188 -12.88 -16.36 -3.59
N LEU A 189 -12.46 -15.97 -4.79
CA LEU A 189 -12.89 -14.73 -5.45
C LEU A 189 -14.41 -14.66 -5.60
N LYS A 190 -15.04 -15.77 -5.99
CA LYS A 190 -16.49 -15.88 -6.14
C LYS A 190 -17.20 -15.66 -4.80
N ILE A 191 -16.75 -16.33 -3.73
CA ILE A 191 -17.29 -16.13 -2.38
C ILE A 191 -17.15 -14.68 -1.93
N MET A 192 -15.97 -14.08 -2.13
CA MET A 192 -15.73 -12.67 -1.80
C MET A 192 -16.71 -11.76 -2.55
N LYS A 193 -16.88 -11.99 -3.86
CA LYS A 193 -17.77 -11.18 -4.72
C LYS A 193 -19.22 -11.29 -4.30
N GLU A 194 -19.71 -12.49 -4.04
CA GLU A 194 -21.09 -12.75 -3.60
C GLU A 194 -21.41 -12.14 -2.24
N ASN A 195 -20.36 -11.82 -1.45
CA ASN A 195 -20.47 -11.27 -0.11
C ASN A 195 -19.94 -9.81 0.01
N GLY A 196 -20.13 -9.01 -1.02
CA GLY A 196 -19.97 -7.55 -0.96
C GLY A 196 -18.60 -7.02 -1.35
N LEU A 197 -17.65 -7.86 -1.80
CA LEU A 197 -16.39 -7.36 -2.36
C LEU A 197 -16.64 -6.51 -3.61
N ARG A 198 -16.14 -5.28 -3.60
CA ARG A 198 -16.25 -4.36 -4.72
C ARG A 198 -14.95 -4.20 -5.51
N LEU A 199 -13.82 -4.10 -4.81
CA LEU A 199 -12.53 -3.74 -5.39
C LEU A 199 -11.40 -4.53 -4.72
N LEU A 200 -10.46 -4.99 -5.54
CA LEU A 200 -9.16 -5.49 -5.09
C LEU A 200 -8.05 -4.51 -5.49
N LEU A 201 -7.14 -4.22 -4.56
CA LEU A 201 -5.90 -3.52 -4.83
C LEU A 201 -4.80 -4.56 -5.01
N VAL A 202 -4.20 -4.60 -6.19
CA VAL A 202 -3.33 -5.72 -6.60
C VAL A 202 -1.99 -5.23 -7.11
N GLY A 203 -0.92 -5.66 -6.44
CA GLY A 203 0.45 -5.40 -6.89
C GLY A 203 0.86 -6.36 -8.00
N TYR A 204 0.89 -5.90 -9.24
CA TYR A 204 1.45 -6.63 -10.39
C TYR A 204 2.95 -6.40 -10.54
N GLU A 205 3.41 -5.22 -10.25
CA GLU A 205 4.77 -4.66 -10.26
C GLU A 205 5.40 -4.65 -11.66
N SER A 206 5.61 -5.78 -12.32
CA SER A 206 6.24 -5.88 -13.64
C SER A 206 5.55 -6.91 -14.55
N GLY A 207 5.64 -6.69 -15.84
CA GLY A 207 5.21 -7.62 -16.91
C GLY A 207 6.30 -8.59 -17.36
N ASP A 208 7.48 -8.52 -16.75
CA ASP A 208 8.61 -9.40 -17.06
C ASP A 208 8.91 -10.33 -15.88
N ASP A 209 8.91 -11.65 -16.15
CA ASP A 209 9.08 -12.65 -15.10
C ASP A 209 10.48 -12.61 -14.47
N GLN A 210 11.53 -12.20 -15.22
CA GLN A 210 12.87 -12.06 -14.64
C GLN A 210 12.92 -10.90 -13.64
N ILE A 211 12.28 -9.78 -13.94
CA ILE A 211 12.15 -8.66 -12.98
C ILE A 211 11.41 -9.10 -11.74
N LEU A 212 10.30 -9.84 -11.87
CA LEU A 212 9.54 -10.38 -10.72
C LEU A 212 10.39 -11.33 -9.88
N ILE A 213 11.27 -12.13 -10.48
CA ILE A 213 12.24 -12.98 -9.78
C ILE A 213 13.28 -12.12 -9.06
N ASN A 214 13.87 -11.13 -9.71
CA ASN A 214 14.88 -10.25 -9.15
C ASN A 214 14.40 -9.54 -7.87
N ILE A 215 13.13 -9.11 -7.87
CA ILE A 215 12.52 -8.47 -6.70
C ILE A 215 11.90 -9.44 -5.69
N LYS A 216 12.05 -10.74 -5.88
CA LYS A 216 11.49 -11.79 -5.02
C LYS A 216 9.97 -11.67 -4.82
N LYS A 217 9.22 -11.30 -5.87
CA LYS A 217 7.75 -11.13 -5.80
C LYS A 217 7.03 -12.44 -5.45
N GLY A 218 7.60 -13.59 -5.81
CA GLY A 218 7.00 -14.91 -5.56
C GLY A 218 5.74 -15.17 -6.38
N LEU A 219 5.55 -14.45 -7.48
CA LEU A 219 4.42 -14.57 -8.40
C LEU A 219 4.88 -14.24 -9.82
N LEU A 220 4.46 -15.04 -10.79
CA LEU A 220 4.78 -14.85 -12.22
C LEU A 220 3.58 -14.30 -13.00
N THR A 221 3.86 -13.69 -14.15
CA THR A 221 2.87 -13.03 -15.01
C THR A 221 1.74 -13.97 -15.45
N LYS A 222 2.03 -15.26 -15.71
CA LYS A 222 1.03 -16.26 -16.10
C LYS A 222 -0.07 -16.43 -15.04
N THR A 223 0.30 -16.54 -13.78
CA THR A 223 -0.66 -16.68 -12.66
C THR A 223 -1.52 -15.42 -12.52
N ALA A 224 -0.88 -14.26 -12.62
CA ALA A 224 -1.58 -12.99 -12.48
C ALA A 224 -2.52 -12.69 -13.68
N ARG A 225 -2.19 -13.15 -14.90
CA ARG A 225 -3.13 -13.09 -16.05
C ARG A 225 -4.39 -13.91 -15.77
N ARG A 226 -4.23 -15.17 -15.32
CA ARG A 226 -5.37 -16.03 -14.97
C ARG A 226 -6.25 -15.38 -13.89
N PHE A 227 -5.64 -14.91 -12.82
CA PHE A 227 -6.35 -14.18 -11.76
C PHE A 227 -7.15 -12.98 -12.31
N SER A 228 -6.55 -12.19 -13.20
CA SER A 228 -7.22 -11.03 -13.79
C SER A 228 -8.39 -11.42 -14.70
N GLU A 229 -8.27 -12.53 -15.42
CA GLU A 229 -9.39 -13.11 -16.17
C GLU A 229 -10.52 -13.58 -15.26
N ASP A 230 -10.18 -14.23 -14.14
CA ASP A 230 -11.15 -14.70 -13.15
C ASP A 230 -11.88 -13.53 -12.49
N CYS A 231 -11.17 -12.46 -12.12
CA CYS A 231 -11.77 -11.21 -11.64
C CYS A 231 -12.74 -10.62 -12.67
N ARG A 232 -12.36 -10.61 -13.95
CA ARG A 232 -13.20 -10.09 -15.04
C ARG A 232 -14.48 -10.92 -15.22
N LYS A 233 -14.37 -12.26 -15.22
CA LYS A 233 -15.53 -13.17 -15.29
C LYS A 233 -16.51 -12.95 -14.15
N LEU A 234 -16.00 -12.70 -12.95
CA LEU A 234 -16.80 -12.45 -11.74
C LEU A 234 -17.28 -10.99 -11.61
N GLY A 235 -16.86 -10.09 -12.50
CA GLY A 235 -17.17 -8.66 -12.39
C GLY A 235 -16.57 -8.00 -11.14
N ILE A 236 -15.40 -8.49 -10.68
CA ILE A 236 -14.62 -7.88 -9.61
C ILE A 236 -13.76 -6.78 -10.22
N ARG A 237 -13.82 -5.59 -9.64
CA ARG A 237 -12.97 -4.46 -10.02
C ARG A 237 -11.57 -4.63 -9.44
N VAL A 238 -10.57 -4.22 -10.21
CA VAL A 238 -9.16 -4.27 -9.78
C VAL A 238 -8.52 -2.89 -9.95
N HIS A 239 -7.85 -2.40 -8.91
CA HIS A 239 -6.86 -1.34 -8.98
C HIS A 239 -5.49 -1.99 -9.05
N GLY A 240 -4.76 -1.81 -10.16
CA GLY A 240 -3.48 -2.47 -10.39
C GLY A 240 -2.30 -1.54 -10.10
N THR A 241 -1.32 -2.00 -9.32
CA THR A 241 -0.09 -1.24 -9.10
C THR A 241 1.08 -1.84 -9.85
N PHE A 242 1.95 -0.96 -10.39
CA PHE A 242 3.14 -1.29 -11.16
C PHE A 242 4.31 -0.44 -10.67
N ILE A 243 5.53 -0.94 -10.83
CA ILE A 243 6.75 -0.23 -10.43
C ILE A 243 7.72 -0.19 -11.61
N LEU A 244 8.30 0.99 -11.88
CA LEU A 244 9.36 1.18 -12.86
C LEU A 244 10.68 1.52 -12.16
N GLY A 245 11.81 1.15 -12.79
CA GLY A 245 13.14 1.33 -12.22
C GLY A 245 13.55 0.21 -11.26
N LEU A 246 12.95 -0.97 -11.37
CA LEU A 246 13.31 -2.16 -10.58
C LEU A 246 14.68 -2.74 -11.02
N PRO A 247 15.41 -3.45 -10.13
CA PRO A 247 16.70 -4.04 -10.47
C PRO A 247 16.66 -4.97 -11.68
N GLY A 248 17.51 -4.67 -12.66
CA GLY A 248 17.61 -5.41 -13.92
C GLY A 248 16.65 -4.94 -15.01
N GLU A 249 15.87 -3.89 -14.76
CA GLU A 249 14.94 -3.35 -15.74
C GLU A 249 15.65 -2.66 -16.91
N THR A 250 15.10 -2.78 -18.09
CA THR A 250 15.54 -2.16 -19.36
C THR A 250 14.34 -1.50 -20.02
N GLN A 251 14.57 -0.71 -21.07
CA GLN A 251 13.48 -0.17 -21.89
C GLN A 251 12.57 -1.26 -22.45
N GLU A 252 13.13 -2.41 -22.83
CA GLU A 252 12.36 -3.55 -23.34
C GLU A 252 11.45 -4.15 -22.24
N THR A 253 11.96 -4.34 -21.03
CA THR A 253 11.15 -4.91 -19.93
C THR A 253 10.07 -3.93 -19.45
N ILE A 254 10.34 -2.62 -19.50
CA ILE A 254 9.30 -1.59 -19.28
C ILE A 254 8.21 -1.70 -20.33
N GLU A 255 8.58 -1.85 -21.61
CA GLU A 255 7.62 -2.02 -22.70
C GLU A 255 6.76 -3.28 -22.49
N LYS A 256 7.36 -4.40 -22.09
CA LYS A 256 6.63 -5.62 -21.70
C LYS A 256 5.64 -5.34 -20.56
N THR A 257 6.04 -4.54 -19.59
CA THR A 257 5.18 -4.17 -18.45
C THR A 257 3.99 -3.31 -18.88
N ILE A 258 4.19 -2.37 -19.81
CA ILE A 258 3.10 -1.58 -20.38
C ILE A 258 2.11 -2.46 -21.15
N GLN A 259 2.59 -3.41 -21.97
CA GLN A 259 1.72 -4.35 -22.70
C GLN A 259 0.97 -5.26 -21.72
N TYR A 260 1.67 -5.78 -20.72
CA TYR A 260 1.08 -6.62 -19.69
C TYR A 260 -0.05 -5.88 -18.91
N ALA A 261 0.16 -4.61 -18.57
CA ALA A 261 -0.89 -3.82 -17.91
C ALA A 261 -2.14 -3.68 -18.80
N LYS A 262 -1.98 -3.59 -20.13
CA LYS A 262 -3.10 -3.58 -21.08
C LYS A 262 -3.82 -4.92 -21.16
N GLU A 263 -3.10 -6.02 -21.04
CA GLU A 263 -3.64 -7.39 -21.08
C GLU A 263 -4.46 -7.70 -19.81
N VAL A 264 -3.88 -7.46 -18.63
CA VAL A 264 -4.58 -7.67 -17.35
C VAL A 264 -5.72 -6.68 -17.16
N ASN A 265 -5.62 -5.52 -17.79
CA ASN A 265 -6.64 -4.48 -17.91
C ASN A 265 -7.38 -4.14 -16.61
N PRO A 266 -6.71 -3.75 -15.54
CA PRO A 266 -7.37 -3.31 -14.32
C PRO A 266 -8.24 -2.05 -14.59
N LEU A 267 -9.20 -1.78 -13.71
CA LEU A 267 -10.08 -0.61 -13.82
C LEU A 267 -9.27 0.68 -13.80
N THR A 268 -8.38 0.79 -12.84
CA THR A 268 -7.44 1.91 -12.69
C THR A 268 -6.04 1.38 -12.42
N ILE A 269 -5.02 2.17 -12.73
CA ILE A 269 -3.63 1.85 -12.42
C ILE A 269 -3.00 2.92 -11.54
N GLN A 270 -2.01 2.48 -10.77
CA GLN A 270 -0.97 3.33 -10.18
C GLN A 270 0.37 2.82 -10.65
N VAL A 271 1.20 3.69 -11.18
CA VAL A 271 2.59 3.39 -11.54
C VAL A 271 3.49 4.19 -10.62
N SER A 272 4.34 3.50 -9.89
CA SER A 272 5.31 4.08 -8.96
C SER A 272 6.73 3.90 -9.50
N LEU A 273 7.64 4.77 -9.07
CA LEU A 273 9.06 4.61 -9.32
C LEU A 273 9.68 3.80 -8.17
N ALA A 274 10.66 2.94 -8.48
CA ALA A 274 11.36 2.17 -7.47
C ALA A 274 12.03 3.11 -6.46
N ALA A 275 11.60 2.99 -5.21
CA ALA A 275 12.06 3.82 -4.11
C ALA A 275 12.90 2.98 -3.13
N PRO A 276 14.20 3.21 -3.04
CA PRO A 276 15.10 2.50 -2.13
C PRO A 276 14.98 3.08 -0.73
N TYR A 277 13.97 2.66 0.00
CA TYR A 277 13.77 3.10 1.37
C TYR A 277 14.80 2.49 2.31
N PRO A 278 15.41 3.26 3.23
CA PRO A 278 16.27 2.72 4.27
C PRO A 278 15.61 1.55 5.01
N GLY A 279 16.41 0.51 5.30
CA GLY A 279 15.93 -0.73 5.93
C GLY A 279 15.43 -1.79 4.95
N THR A 280 15.31 -1.50 3.65
CA THR A 280 14.93 -2.47 2.63
C THR A 280 16.14 -3.13 1.97
N GLU A 281 15.94 -4.34 1.44
CA GLU A 281 16.93 -5.04 0.62
C GLU A 281 17.29 -4.23 -0.63
N LEU A 282 16.29 -3.57 -1.26
CA LEU A 282 16.52 -2.70 -2.41
C LEU A 282 17.47 -1.54 -2.07
N TYR A 283 17.33 -0.94 -0.88
CA TYR A 283 18.22 0.12 -0.43
C TYR A 283 19.67 -0.37 -0.32
N LYS A 284 19.88 -1.54 0.30
CA LYS A 284 21.21 -2.14 0.42
C LYS A 284 21.84 -2.38 -0.95
N GLN A 285 21.08 -2.99 -1.88
CA GLN A 285 21.55 -3.22 -3.25
C GLN A 285 21.88 -1.90 -3.97
N ALA A 286 21.06 -0.87 -3.79
CA ALA A 286 21.25 0.41 -4.45
C ALA A 286 22.51 1.16 -3.93
N VAL A 287 22.80 1.04 -2.64
CA VAL A 287 24.05 1.59 -2.06
C VAL A 287 25.27 0.79 -2.53
N GLU A 288 25.23 -0.54 -2.41
CA GLU A 288 26.33 -1.42 -2.77
C GLU A 288 26.74 -1.32 -4.26
N LYS A 289 25.75 -1.12 -5.13
CA LYS A 289 25.96 -1.06 -6.58
C LYS A 289 26.05 0.36 -7.15
N GLY A 290 26.03 1.38 -6.29
CA GLY A 290 26.16 2.78 -6.71
C GLY A 290 24.99 3.28 -7.58
N TRP A 291 23.78 2.74 -7.41
CA TRP A 291 22.59 3.18 -8.16
C TRP A 291 21.98 4.47 -7.64
N LEU A 292 22.35 4.88 -6.41
CA LEU A 292 21.92 6.13 -5.79
C LEU A 292 22.90 7.26 -6.13
N GLU A 293 22.39 8.47 -6.35
CA GLU A 293 23.24 9.66 -6.31
C GLU A 293 23.60 9.99 -4.85
N GLU A 294 24.85 10.38 -4.63
CA GLU A 294 25.29 10.91 -3.34
C GLU A 294 24.35 12.02 -2.86
N ASN A 295 23.87 11.91 -1.62
CA ASN A 295 22.94 12.83 -0.94
C ASN A 295 21.47 12.86 -1.42
N LYS A 296 21.03 12.04 -2.39
CA LYS A 296 19.62 12.04 -2.85
C LYS A 296 18.73 10.94 -2.26
N ALA A 297 19.27 10.01 -1.49
CA ALA A 297 18.44 9.01 -0.77
C ALA A 297 17.41 9.63 0.21
N ALA A 298 17.59 10.92 0.57
CA ALA A 298 16.67 11.64 1.44
C ALA A 298 15.45 12.23 0.70
N ASN A 299 15.51 12.43 -0.63
CA ASN A 299 14.48 13.13 -1.40
C ASN A 299 13.81 12.20 -2.42
N LEU A 300 12.91 11.33 -1.92
CA LEU A 300 12.09 10.45 -2.78
C LEU A 300 10.87 11.17 -3.36
N VAL A 301 10.58 12.37 -2.86
CA VAL A 301 9.41 13.16 -3.24
C VAL A 301 9.84 14.62 -3.39
N SER A 302 9.40 15.28 -4.47
CA SER A 302 9.62 16.70 -4.69
C SER A 302 8.86 17.57 -3.68
N ALA A 303 9.16 18.85 -3.61
CA ALA A 303 8.41 19.83 -2.81
C ALA A 303 6.91 19.89 -3.19
N GLY A 304 6.57 19.53 -4.42
CA GLY A 304 5.19 19.43 -4.92
C GLY A 304 4.50 18.09 -4.64
N GLY A 305 5.12 17.17 -3.88
CA GLY A 305 4.53 15.87 -3.55
C GLY A 305 4.65 14.80 -4.65
N VAL A 306 5.47 15.05 -5.68
CA VAL A 306 5.66 14.13 -6.81
C VAL A 306 6.82 13.17 -6.52
N GLN A 307 6.63 11.89 -6.76
CA GLN A 307 7.67 10.88 -6.61
C GLN A 307 8.81 11.11 -7.60
N LEU A 308 10.05 11.07 -7.11
CA LEU A 308 11.26 11.22 -7.90
C LEU A 308 11.90 9.86 -8.20
N ALA A 309 12.53 9.73 -9.37
CA ALA A 309 13.35 8.56 -9.69
C ALA A 309 14.67 8.63 -8.90
N ALA A 310 14.75 7.88 -7.81
CA ALA A 310 15.93 7.86 -6.95
C ALA A 310 17.03 6.91 -7.48
N ILE A 311 16.62 5.83 -8.16
CA ILE A 311 17.52 4.83 -8.75
C ILE A 311 17.77 5.17 -10.23
N GLY A 312 19.00 5.00 -10.67
CA GLY A 312 19.40 5.03 -12.09
C GLY A 312 20.45 3.95 -12.36
N TYR A 313 20.49 3.50 -13.60
CA TYR A 313 21.42 2.49 -14.09
C TYR A 313 22.24 3.05 -15.25
N GLU A 314 23.41 2.47 -15.57
CA GLU A 314 24.22 2.89 -16.74
C GLU A 314 23.43 2.80 -18.04
N HIS A 315 22.60 1.76 -18.19
CA HIS A 315 21.79 1.46 -19.38
C HIS A 315 20.36 2.02 -19.33
N LEU A 316 19.93 2.61 -18.21
CA LEU A 316 18.59 3.15 -18.00
C LEU A 316 18.66 4.30 -16.99
N SER A 317 18.75 5.52 -17.48
CA SER A 317 18.85 6.71 -16.66
C SER A 317 17.56 7.04 -15.91
N ARG A 318 17.65 7.80 -14.81
CA ARG A 318 16.50 8.29 -14.06
C ARG A 318 15.51 9.07 -14.92
N LYS A 319 16.05 9.87 -15.87
CA LYS A 319 15.22 10.65 -16.79
C LYS A 319 14.43 9.75 -17.73
N GLU A 320 15.02 8.68 -18.23
CA GLU A 320 14.33 7.69 -19.06
C GLU A 320 13.27 6.95 -18.28
N ILE A 321 13.58 6.48 -17.06
CA ILE A 321 12.59 5.83 -16.16
C ILE A 321 11.39 6.76 -15.95
N TYR A 322 11.64 8.02 -15.69
CA TYR A 322 10.60 9.01 -15.47
C TYR A 322 9.76 9.25 -16.74
N HIS A 323 10.38 9.36 -17.91
CA HIS A 323 9.70 9.49 -19.19
C HIS A 323 8.79 8.28 -19.47
N HIS A 324 9.24 7.08 -19.11
CA HIS A 324 8.43 5.87 -19.23
C HIS A 324 7.21 5.87 -18.31
N LEU A 325 7.26 6.51 -17.15
CA LEU A 325 6.12 6.68 -16.26
C LEU A 325 4.96 7.41 -16.97
N GLU A 326 5.25 8.55 -17.61
CA GLU A 326 4.25 9.29 -18.38
C GLU A 326 3.71 8.49 -19.56
N THR A 327 4.61 7.85 -20.30
CA THR A 327 4.29 6.99 -21.43
C THR A 327 3.35 5.85 -21.01
N PHE A 328 3.60 5.24 -19.85
CA PHE A 328 2.78 4.19 -19.32
C PHE A 328 1.34 4.65 -19.11
N TYR A 329 1.14 5.76 -18.40
CA TYR A 329 -0.19 6.33 -18.16
C TYR A 329 -0.90 6.69 -19.47
N LYS A 330 -0.20 7.40 -20.40
CA LYS A 330 -0.75 7.79 -21.69
C LYS A 330 -1.20 6.56 -22.49
N ARG A 331 -0.37 5.53 -22.58
CA ARG A 331 -0.64 4.30 -23.35
C ARG A 331 -1.67 3.38 -22.68
N PHE A 332 -1.86 3.46 -21.36
CA PHE A 332 -2.89 2.71 -20.68
C PHE A 332 -4.27 3.37 -20.81
N TYR A 333 -4.38 4.67 -20.53
CA TYR A 333 -5.67 5.35 -20.46
C TYR A 333 -6.21 5.84 -21.81
N PHE A 334 -5.34 6.21 -22.76
CA PHE A 334 -5.79 6.73 -24.07
C PHE A 334 -6.11 5.62 -25.09
N ARG A 335 -6.35 4.40 -24.65
CA ARG A 335 -6.90 3.35 -25.51
C ARG A 335 -8.40 3.58 -25.75
N PRO A 336 -8.91 3.47 -27.00
CA PRO A 336 -10.33 3.67 -27.27
C PRO A 336 -11.27 2.85 -26.37
N ALA A 337 -10.93 1.57 -26.15
CA ALA A 337 -11.71 0.70 -25.26
C ALA A 337 -11.73 1.19 -23.82
N LYS A 338 -10.61 1.72 -23.30
CA LYS A 338 -10.53 2.24 -21.92
C LYS A 338 -11.26 3.57 -21.77
N ILE A 339 -11.15 4.44 -22.76
CA ILE A 339 -11.91 5.69 -22.82
C ILE A 339 -13.41 5.38 -22.79
N TRP A 340 -13.87 4.44 -23.62
CA TRP A 340 -15.26 4.02 -23.65
C TRP A 340 -15.74 3.43 -22.31
N GLU A 341 -14.91 2.61 -21.66
CA GLU A 341 -15.20 2.08 -20.33
C GLU A 341 -15.42 3.21 -19.31
N ILE A 342 -14.53 4.22 -19.30
CA ILE A 342 -14.60 5.38 -18.40
C ILE A 342 -15.87 6.20 -18.71
N VAL A 343 -16.14 6.49 -19.98
CA VAL A 343 -17.35 7.23 -20.41
C VAL A 343 -18.62 6.49 -19.96
N ARG A 344 -18.67 5.18 -20.18
CA ARG A 344 -19.80 4.36 -19.75
C ARG A 344 -20.01 4.42 -18.22
N GLU A 345 -18.95 4.41 -17.43
CA GLU A 345 -19.04 4.60 -15.98
C GLU A 345 -19.57 5.99 -15.61
N MET A 346 -19.16 7.04 -16.33
CA MET A 346 -19.66 8.41 -16.11
C MET A 346 -21.17 8.52 -16.33
N LEU A 347 -21.72 7.72 -17.25
CA LEU A 347 -23.16 7.70 -17.56
C LEU A 347 -24.01 6.96 -16.52
N VAL A 348 -23.41 6.19 -15.59
CA VAL A 348 -24.15 5.42 -14.59
C VAL A 348 -24.78 6.33 -13.52
N SER A 349 -24.09 7.39 -13.09
CA SER A 349 -24.63 8.34 -12.13
C SER A 349 -23.93 9.69 -12.18
N TRP A 350 -24.63 10.75 -11.75
CA TRP A 350 -24.05 12.09 -11.64
C TRP A 350 -22.84 12.16 -10.69
N GLU A 351 -22.86 11.38 -9.61
CA GLU A 351 -21.73 11.28 -8.67
C GLU A 351 -20.50 10.65 -9.35
N MET A 352 -20.70 9.59 -10.14
CA MET A 352 -19.61 8.97 -10.90
C MET A 352 -19.05 9.90 -11.96
N MET A 353 -19.89 10.67 -12.63
CA MET A 353 -19.45 11.67 -13.60
C MET A 353 -18.57 12.74 -12.96
N LYS A 354 -19.01 13.36 -11.85
CA LYS A 354 -18.22 14.35 -11.12
C LYS A 354 -16.89 13.79 -10.67
N ARG A 355 -16.90 12.56 -10.16
CA ARG A 355 -15.71 11.87 -9.71
C ARG A 355 -14.71 11.65 -10.84
N ARG A 356 -15.16 11.10 -11.99
CA ARG A 356 -14.29 10.85 -13.15
C ARG A 356 -13.76 12.14 -13.77
N LEU A 357 -14.54 13.21 -13.78
CA LEU A 357 -14.08 14.53 -14.21
C LEU A 357 -12.98 15.07 -13.28
N ARG A 358 -13.15 14.95 -11.96
CA ARG A 358 -12.13 15.36 -10.99
C ARG A 358 -10.83 14.57 -11.16
N GLU A 359 -10.92 13.25 -11.25
CA GLU A 359 -9.78 12.36 -11.50
C GLU A 359 -9.07 12.74 -12.82
N GLY A 360 -9.81 13.05 -13.87
CA GLY A 360 -9.30 13.51 -15.16
C GLY A 360 -8.56 14.85 -15.03
N VAL A 361 -9.11 15.82 -14.32
CA VAL A 361 -8.43 17.12 -14.09
C VAL A 361 -7.12 16.94 -13.32
N GLU A 362 -7.12 16.12 -12.26
CA GLU A 362 -5.91 15.81 -11.49
C GLU A 362 -4.87 15.09 -12.35
N PHE A 363 -5.29 14.16 -13.20
CA PHE A 363 -4.43 13.46 -14.14
C PHE A 363 -3.79 14.42 -15.17
N PHE A 364 -4.56 15.32 -15.76
CA PHE A 364 -4.01 16.31 -16.70
C PHE A 364 -3.10 17.33 -16.02
N ARG A 365 -3.36 17.71 -14.77
CA ARG A 365 -2.43 18.53 -13.96
C ARG A 365 -1.13 17.79 -13.72
N PHE A 366 -1.21 16.51 -13.36
CA PHE A 366 -0.03 15.65 -13.23
C PHE A 366 0.81 15.63 -14.51
N LEU A 367 0.22 15.39 -15.68
CA LEU A 367 0.94 15.38 -16.95
C LEU A 367 1.60 16.74 -17.28
N ARG A 368 0.91 17.85 -17.01
CA ARG A 368 1.46 19.22 -17.29
C ARG A 368 2.55 19.64 -16.32
N ALA A 369 2.50 19.23 -15.07
CA ALA A 369 3.52 19.57 -14.07
C ALA A 369 4.91 19.01 -14.42
N HIS A 370 5.01 18.19 -15.45
CA HIS A 370 6.20 17.44 -15.82
C HIS A 370 6.73 17.80 -17.22
N GLU A 371 6.00 18.61 -17.98
CA GLU A 371 6.46 19.18 -19.25
C GLU A 371 7.30 20.45 -19.05
N ALA A 372 7.43 20.95 -17.81
CA ALA A 372 8.22 22.11 -17.41
C ALA A 372 9.42 21.67 -16.57
#